data_bab76ff857e22f9d284cb95a9621f03f
#
_entry.id   bab76ff857e22f9d284cb95a9621f03f
#
_cell.length_a   1.000
_cell.length_b   1.000
_cell.length_c   1.000
_cell.angle_alpha   90.00
_cell.angle_beta   90.00
_cell.angle_gamma   90.00
#
_symmetry.space_group_name_H-M   'P 1'
#
loop_
_entity.id
_entity.type
_entity.pdbx_description
1 polymer ?
#
loop_
_entity_poly.entity_id
_entity_poly.type
_entity_poly.pdbx_seq_one_letter_code
_entity_poly.pdbx_strand_id
1 'polypeptide(L)'
;MTTSATAPALLALQQACATVGLDPSTAVPVRIAENQIWRLPGGVIVRIARPGQAAAARREVRVAQWLAASGVRAVRPIDVQQPVEADGRPVTFWGELPAHEHGTETDVALLLRQLHALPKPDFDLGYLDPFVRVGERLQAATTLNEDDRRWLHELHQGLAVAWEKRPAGLPECVIHGDGWPGNLVRTATGRVMMDLERMSVGPPEWDLVSTAVRMTTTGAVPREQYATFCDAYGIDVTTWPGYRTLAGARELRMVTYAAQHAASNPEWAAQAQHRVDCLRGRRGPRPWNWKGIM
;
A
#
# COMPACT_ATOMS: atom_id res chain seq x y z
N MET A 1 27.49 -6.14 4.07
CA MET A 1 27.20 -6.30 5.51
C MET A 1 25.72 -6.69 5.70
N THR A 2 25.35 -7.92 5.32
CA THR A 2 23.93 -8.39 5.27
C THR A 2 23.64 -9.52 6.27
N THR A 3 24.57 -9.86 7.16
CA THR A 3 24.50 -11.09 7.98
C THR A 3 23.75 -10.95 9.31
N SER A 4 23.52 -9.75 9.83
CA SER A 4 22.93 -9.58 11.18
C SER A 4 21.41 -9.57 11.22
N ALA A 5 20.73 -9.13 10.16
CA ALA A 5 19.25 -9.07 10.10
C ALA A 5 18.59 -10.39 9.66
N THR A 6 19.36 -11.29 9.07
CA THR A 6 18.86 -12.57 8.50
C THR A 6 18.73 -13.66 9.57
N ALA A 7 19.58 -13.67 10.58
CA ALA A 7 19.57 -14.73 11.60
C ALA A 7 18.29 -14.76 12.46
N PRO A 8 17.78 -13.64 13.01
CA PRO A 8 16.52 -13.64 13.77
C PRO A 8 15.31 -14.07 12.93
N ALA A 9 15.31 -13.70 11.65
CA ALA A 9 14.21 -14.07 10.77
C ALA A 9 14.22 -15.56 10.39
N LEU A 10 15.38 -16.16 10.25
CA LEU A 10 15.49 -17.61 10.04
C LEU A 10 14.98 -18.39 11.25
N LEU A 11 15.25 -17.92 12.47
CA LEU A 11 14.72 -18.52 13.68
C LEU A 11 13.19 -18.44 13.72
N ALA A 12 12.62 -17.25 13.44
CA ALA A 12 11.17 -17.07 13.36
C ALA A 12 10.56 -17.97 12.27
N LEU A 13 11.19 -18.08 11.09
CA LEU A 13 10.75 -18.96 10.01
C LEU A 13 10.70 -20.42 10.48
N GLN A 14 11.77 -20.91 11.07
CA GLN A 14 11.87 -22.30 11.54
C GLN A 14 10.82 -22.63 12.61
N GLN A 15 10.68 -21.77 13.62
CA GLN A 15 9.70 -21.94 14.69
C GLN A 15 8.27 -21.92 14.16
N ALA A 16 7.95 -20.96 13.30
CA ALA A 16 6.60 -20.85 12.74
C ALA A 16 6.26 -22.04 11.84
N CYS A 17 7.19 -22.47 10.99
CA CYS A 17 6.99 -23.65 10.13
C CYS A 17 6.81 -24.93 10.97
N ALA A 18 7.60 -25.12 12.02
CA ALA A 18 7.44 -26.26 12.92
C ALA A 18 6.06 -26.29 13.59
N THR A 19 5.51 -25.11 13.96
CA THR A 19 4.18 -25.00 14.57
C THR A 19 3.05 -25.46 13.64
N VAL A 20 3.18 -25.23 12.33
CA VAL A 20 2.15 -25.56 11.33
C VAL A 20 2.50 -26.81 10.50
N GLY A 21 3.56 -27.52 10.83
CA GLY A 21 3.97 -28.77 10.15
C GLY A 21 4.54 -28.57 8.74
N LEU A 22 5.17 -27.42 8.46
CA LEU A 22 5.85 -27.13 7.20
C LEU A 22 7.37 -27.30 7.34
N ASP A 23 8.04 -27.68 6.24
CA ASP A 23 9.50 -27.81 6.18
C ASP A 23 10.16 -26.55 5.61
N PRO A 24 10.95 -25.81 6.42
CA PRO A 24 11.68 -24.62 5.94
C PRO A 24 13.09 -24.94 5.40
N SER A 25 13.51 -26.20 5.31
CA SER A 25 14.92 -26.58 5.03
C SER A 25 15.44 -26.03 3.68
N THR A 26 14.56 -25.88 2.70
CA THR A 26 14.86 -25.34 1.36
C THR A 26 14.19 -24.00 1.10
N ALA A 27 13.86 -23.25 2.15
CA ALA A 27 13.26 -21.93 2.02
C ALA A 27 14.18 -20.95 1.29
N VAL A 28 13.63 -20.21 0.33
CA VAL A 28 14.36 -19.21 -0.45
C VAL A 28 13.84 -17.81 -0.11
N PRO A 29 14.71 -16.84 0.21
CA PRO A 29 14.27 -15.48 0.43
C PRO A 29 13.79 -14.86 -0.90
N VAL A 30 12.59 -14.30 -0.90
CA VAL A 30 12.00 -13.55 -2.02
C VAL A 30 12.26 -12.05 -1.86
N ARG A 31 12.06 -11.55 -0.63
CA ARG A 31 12.27 -10.14 -0.29
C ARG A 31 12.68 -10.01 1.18
N ILE A 32 13.76 -9.27 1.41
CA ILE A 32 14.24 -8.92 2.74
C ILE A 32 14.13 -7.40 2.91
N ALA A 33 13.05 -6.94 3.55
CA ALA A 33 12.76 -5.54 3.79
C ALA A 33 12.12 -5.38 5.19
N GLU A 34 11.25 -4.39 5.40
CA GLU A 34 10.47 -4.23 6.65
C GLU A 34 9.72 -5.51 7.02
N ASN A 35 9.05 -6.13 6.05
CA ASN A 35 8.53 -7.49 6.14
C ASN A 35 9.44 -8.41 5.33
N GLN A 36 9.73 -9.60 5.84
CA GLN A 36 10.50 -10.58 5.13
C GLN A 36 9.58 -11.60 4.47
N ILE A 37 9.85 -11.90 3.22
CA ILE A 37 9.06 -12.84 2.41
C ILE A 37 9.95 -13.98 2.00
N TRP A 38 9.52 -15.19 2.31
CA TRP A 38 10.20 -16.43 2.00
C TRP A 38 9.29 -17.34 1.19
N ARG A 39 9.88 -18.09 0.27
CA ARG A 39 9.19 -19.14 -0.49
C ARG A 39 9.61 -20.49 0.07
N LEU A 40 8.62 -21.34 0.40
CA LEU A 40 8.80 -22.73 0.74
C LEU A 40 8.47 -23.64 -0.45
N PRO A 41 8.93 -24.91 -0.44
CA PRO A 41 8.43 -25.93 -1.38
C PRO A 41 6.90 -26.04 -1.33
N GLY A 42 6.32 -26.53 -2.42
CA GLY A 42 4.86 -26.73 -2.49
C GLY A 42 4.04 -25.45 -2.72
N GLY A 43 4.71 -24.35 -3.10
CA GLY A 43 4.00 -23.11 -3.47
C GLY A 43 3.46 -22.34 -2.26
N VAL A 44 4.18 -22.34 -1.14
CA VAL A 44 3.83 -21.57 0.06
C VAL A 44 4.76 -20.36 0.20
N ILE A 45 4.14 -19.19 0.39
CA ILE A 45 4.83 -17.94 0.74
C ILE A 45 4.67 -17.68 2.23
N VAL A 46 5.77 -17.44 2.91
CA VAL A 46 5.81 -17.07 4.32
C VAL A 46 6.14 -15.60 4.45
N ARG A 47 5.31 -14.84 5.16
CA ARG A 47 5.54 -13.44 5.49
C ARG A 47 5.83 -13.32 6.98
N ILE A 48 7.01 -12.82 7.31
CA ILE A 48 7.45 -12.52 8.68
C ILE A 48 7.38 -11.02 8.87
N ALA A 49 6.44 -10.55 9.67
CA ALA A 49 6.27 -9.14 9.94
C ALA A 49 7.19 -8.67 11.10
N ARG A 50 7.23 -7.36 11.31
CA ARG A 50 7.96 -6.77 12.45
C ARG A 50 7.28 -7.13 13.78
N PRO A 51 8.01 -7.11 14.89
CA PRO A 51 7.41 -7.21 16.22
C PRO A 51 6.27 -6.21 16.42
N GLY A 52 5.23 -6.61 17.18
CA GLY A 52 4.08 -5.77 17.48
C GLY A 52 3.02 -5.69 16.38
N GLN A 53 3.17 -6.40 15.25
CA GLN A 53 2.22 -6.37 14.13
C GLN A 53 1.19 -7.53 14.14
N ALA A 54 1.04 -8.24 15.25
CA ALA A 54 0.15 -9.41 15.33
C ALA A 54 -1.32 -9.09 14.99
N ALA A 55 -1.83 -7.95 15.46
CA ALA A 55 -3.20 -7.51 15.16
C ALA A 55 -3.38 -7.21 13.65
N ALA A 56 -2.40 -6.55 13.02
CA ALA A 56 -2.41 -6.25 11.59
C ALA A 56 -2.34 -7.54 10.76
N ALA A 57 -1.44 -8.47 11.11
CA ALA A 57 -1.32 -9.76 10.43
C ALA A 57 -2.61 -10.59 10.53
N ARG A 58 -3.24 -10.64 11.71
CA ARG A 58 -4.53 -11.31 11.91
C ARG A 58 -5.64 -10.66 11.07
N ARG A 59 -5.69 -9.34 11.03
CA ARG A 59 -6.66 -8.61 10.21
C ARG A 59 -6.49 -8.91 8.73
N GLU A 60 -5.26 -8.93 8.22
CA GLU A 60 -4.96 -9.22 6.81
C GLU A 60 -5.43 -10.63 6.41
N VAL A 61 -5.20 -11.63 7.26
CA VAL A 61 -5.71 -13.00 7.05
C VAL A 61 -7.25 -13.01 6.99
N ARG A 62 -7.93 -12.35 7.92
CA ARG A 62 -9.40 -12.25 7.93
C ARG A 62 -9.95 -11.55 6.68
N VAL A 63 -9.28 -10.48 6.25
CA VAL A 63 -9.62 -9.76 5.02
C VAL A 63 -9.53 -10.69 3.80
N ALA A 64 -8.45 -11.44 3.67
CA ALA A 64 -8.28 -12.37 2.56
C ALA A 64 -9.37 -13.48 2.55
N GLN A 65 -9.72 -14.00 3.71
CA GLN A 65 -10.80 -14.99 3.86
C GLN A 65 -12.16 -14.40 3.50
N TRP A 66 -12.46 -13.17 3.96
CA TRP A 66 -13.69 -12.46 3.62
C TRP A 66 -13.80 -12.15 2.12
N LEU A 67 -12.73 -11.71 1.47
CA LEU A 67 -12.69 -11.50 0.02
C LEU A 67 -12.98 -12.78 -0.74
N ALA A 68 -12.38 -13.90 -0.31
CA ALA A 68 -12.62 -15.21 -0.92
C ALA A 68 -14.08 -15.64 -0.78
N ALA A 69 -14.69 -15.48 0.40
CA ALA A 69 -16.10 -15.76 0.65
C ALA A 69 -17.03 -14.83 -0.16
N SER A 70 -16.61 -13.62 -0.45
CA SER A 70 -17.33 -12.62 -1.25
C SER A 70 -17.11 -12.76 -2.76
N GLY A 71 -16.37 -13.78 -3.22
CA GLY A 71 -16.13 -14.02 -4.64
C GLY A 71 -15.09 -13.08 -5.27
N VAL A 72 -14.37 -12.29 -4.48
CA VAL A 72 -13.27 -11.43 -4.95
C VAL A 72 -11.96 -12.19 -4.91
N ARG A 73 -11.22 -12.17 -6.00
CA ARG A 73 -9.94 -12.87 -6.09
C ARG A 73 -8.84 -12.02 -5.45
N ALA A 74 -8.23 -12.57 -4.40
CA ALA A 74 -7.10 -11.99 -3.70
C ALA A 74 -6.06 -13.09 -3.39
N VAL A 75 -4.89 -12.69 -2.89
CA VAL A 75 -3.96 -13.63 -2.25
C VAL A 75 -4.69 -14.42 -1.17
N ARG A 76 -4.38 -15.71 -1.05
CA ARG A 76 -5.09 -16.61 -0.15
C ARG A 76 -4.18 -17.12 0.95
N PRO A 77 -4.56 -16.99 2.23
CA PRO A 77 -3.87 -17.70 3.29
C PRO A 77 -4.07 -19.21 3.09
N ILE A 78 -3.05 -20.02 3.43
CA ILE A 78 -3.22 -21.47 3.47
C ILE A 78 -4.04 -21.85 4.71
N ASP A 79 -4.62 -23.05 4.70
CA ASP A 79 -5.49 -23.53 5.77
C ASP A 79 -4.66 -24.06 6.96
N VAL A 80 -4.13 -23.13 7.75
CA VAL A 80 -3.42 -23.38 9.01
C VAL A 80 -3.85 -22.33 10.03
N GLN A 81 -3.69 -22.66 11.32
CA GLN A 81 -3.92 -21.64 12.35
C GLN A 81 -2.84 -20.56 12.29
N GLN A 82 -3.24 -19.33 11.97
CA GLN A 82 -2.34 -18.19 11.77
C GLN A 82 -2.98 -16.85 12.13
N PRO A 83 -2.21 -15.78 12.40
CA PRO A 83 -0.74 -15.75 12.38
C PRO A 83 -0.14 -16.58 13.51
N VAL A 84 1.05 -17.14 13.28
CA VAL A 84 1.89 -17.79 14.29
C VAL A 84 2.82 -16.74 14.89
N GLU A 85 2.90 -16.67 16.20
CA GLU A 85 3.90 -15.83 16.87
C GLU A 85 5.19 -16.62 17.03
N ALA A 86 6.28 -16.17 16.42
CA ALA A 86 7.58 -16.83 16.43
C ALA A 86 8.70 -15.80 16.58
N ASP A 87 9.60 -16.00 17.54
CA ASP A 87 10.68 -15.07 17.88
C ASP A 87 10.21 -13.62 18.05
N GLY A 88 9.04 -13.42 18.72
CA GLY A 88 8.41 -12.10 18.92
C GLY A 88 7.86 -11.44 17.64
N ARG A 89 7.67 -12.20 16.57
CA ARG A 89 7.20 -11.73 15.26
C ARG A 89 5.99 -12.52 14.80
N PRO A 90 4.95 -11.87 14.28
CA PRO A 90 3.86 -12.58 13.64
C PRO A 90 4.26 -13.07 12.25
N VAL A 91 3.96 -14.34 12.00
CA VAL A 91 4.25 -15.04 10.75
C VAL A 91 2.95 -15.52 10.12
N THR A 92 2.77 -15.24 8.84
CA THR A 92 1.62 -15.67 8.05
C THR A 92 2.03 -16.46 6.83
N PHE A 93 1.15 -17.37 6.40
CA PHE A 93 1.41 -18.35 5.35
C PHE A 93 0.37 -18.19 4.25
N TRP A 94 0.83 -18.08 3.01
CA TRP A 94 0.01 -17.76 1.84
C TRP A 94 0.29 -18.73 0.70
N GLY A 95 -0.73 -19.03 -0.09
CA GLY A 95 -0.51 -19.71 -1.36
C GLY A 95 0.28 -18.81 -2.31
N GLU A 96 1.31 -19.37 -2.93
CA GLU A 96 2.07 -18.67 -3.97
C GLU A 96 1.17 -18.39 -5.17
N LEU A 97 1.21 -17.16 -5.67
CA LEU A 97 0.53 -16.83 -6.91
C LEU A 97 1.26 -17.49 -8.09
N PRO A 98 0.50 -17.98 -9.09
CA PRO A 98 1.11 -18.42 -10.34
C PRO A 98 1.83 -17.24 -11.02
N ALA A 99 2.52 -17.51 -12.11
CA ALA A 99 3.13 -16.49 -12.94
C ALA A 99 2.11 -15.38 -13.24
N HIS A 100 2.49 -14.14 -12.99
CA HIS A 100 1.62 -12.98 -13.11
C HIS A 100 2.41 -11.75 -13.59
N GLU A 101 1.68 -10.80 -14.11
CA GLU A 101 2.16 -9.49 -14.51
C GLU A 101 1.38 -8.39 -13.78
N HIS A 102 1.90 -7.18 -13.78
CA HIS A 102 1.15 -6.03 -13.28
C HIS A 102 -0.16 -5.90 -14.05
N GLY A 103 -1.24 -5.54 -13.35
CA GLY A 103 -2.50 -5.19 -13.99
C GLY A 103 -2.36 -3.92 -14.83
N THR A 104 -3.37 -3.66 -15.65
CA THR A 104 -3.57 -2.36 -16.29
C THR A 104 -4.40 -1.45 -15.38
N GLU A 105 -4.47 -0.16 -15.69
CA GLU A 105 -5.36 0.77 -15.00
C GLU A 105 -6.84 0.32 -15.11
N THR A 106 -7.24 -0.26 -16.24
CA THR A 106 -8.56 -0.88 -16.39
C THR A 106 -8.78 -2.06 -15.44
N ASP A 107 -7.77 -2.91 -15.26
CA ASP A 107 -7.85 -4.02 -14.30
C ASP A 107 -8.01 -3.52 -12.87
N VAL A 108 -7.27 -2.47 -12.52
CA VAL A 108 -7.40 -1.77 -11.22
C VAL A 108 -8.82 -1.25 -11.03
N ALA A 109 -9.36 -0.53 -12.02
CA ALA A 109 -10.72 0.03 -11.96
C ALA A 109 -11.78 -1.06 -11.73
N LEU A 110 -11.70 -2.17 -12.46
CA LEU A 110 -12.67 -3.26 -12.37
C LEU A 110 -12.61 -3.98 -11.03
N LEU A 111 -11.40 -4.24 -10.50
CA LEU A 111 -11.24 -4.84 -9.18
C LEU A 111 -11.71 -3.90 -8.06
N LEU A 112 -11.39 -2.62 -8.13
CA LEU A 112 -11.84 -1.62 -7.16
C LEU A 112 -13.37 -1.49 -7.20
N ARG A 113 -13.98 -1.44 -8.38
CA ARG A 113 -15.44 -1.40 -8.51
C ARG A 113 -16.10 -2.65 -7.89
N GLN A 114 -15.52 -3.83 -8.07
CA GLN A 114 -16.01 -5.05 -7.44
C GLN A 114 -15.86 -4.98 -5.91
N LEU A 115 -14.72 -4.54 -5.39
CA LEU A 115 -14.47 -4.38 -3.96
C LEU A 115 -15.44 -3.38 -3.32
N HIS A 116 -15.58 -2.20 -3.92
CA HIS A 116 -16.42 -1.12 -3.39
C HIS A 116 -17.91 -1.44 -3.38
N ALA A 117 -18.35 -2.43 -4.16
CA ALA A 117 -19.73 -2.92 -4.17
C ALA A 117 -20.02 -3.98 -3.08
N LEU A 118 -18.99 -4.47 -2.37
CA LEU A 118 -19.18 -5.47 -1.33
C LEU A 118 -19.82 -4.85 -0.08
N PRO A 119 -20.67 -5.59 0.64
CA PRO A 119 -21.09 -5.21 1.98
C PRO A 119 -19.87 -5.20 2.91
N LYS A 120 -19.90 -4.35 3.94
CA LYS A 120 -18.83 -4.36 4.96
C LYS A 120 -18.80 -5.73 5.65
N PRO A 121 -17.59 -6.25 6.00
CA PRO A 121 -17.49 -7.51 6.73
C PRO A 121 -18.08 -7.38 8.14
N ASP A 122 -18.33 -8.51 8.77
CA ASP A 122 -18.84 -8.63 10.15
C ASP A 122 -17.77 -8.40 11.24
N PHE A 123 -16.56 -8.04 10.83
CA PHE A 123 -15.44 -7.71 11.73
C PHE A 123 -14.93 -6.30 11.49
N ASP A 124 -14.27 -5.75 12.51
CA ASP A 124 -13.68 -4.42 12.43
C ASP A 124 -12.49 -4.38 11.47
N LEU A 125 -12.62 -3.59 10.41
CA LEU A 125 -11.56 -3.25 9.46
C LEU A 125 -10.77 -2.02 9.87
N GLY A 126 -11.29 -1.21 10.77
CA GLY A 126 -10.83 0.15 11.03
C GLY A 126 -11.20 1.11 9.91
N TYR A 127 -10.98 2.38 10.17
CA TYR A 127 -11.24 3.46 9.22
C TYR A 127 -9.94 3.95 8.58
N LEU A 128 -10.07 4.49 7.38
CA LEU A 128 -8.96 5.11 6.66
C LEU A 128 -8.36 6.26 7.48
N ASP A 129 -7.07 6.16 7.75
CA ASP A 129 -6.24 7.31 8.13
C ASP A 129 -5.45 7.79 6.90
N PRO A 130 -5.83 8.93 6.28
CA PRO A 130 -5.15 9.44 5.09
C PRO A 130 -3.72 9.91 5.38
N PHE A 131 -3.39 10.17 6.66
CA PHE A 131 -2.11 10.71 7.11
C PHE A 131 -1.27 9.70 7.89
N VAL A 132 -1.62 8.43 7.81
CA VAL A 132 -0.89 7.36 8.50
C VAL A 132 0.62 7.47 8.27
N ARG A 133 1.40 7.45 9.36
CA ARG A 133 2.86 7.58 9.39
C ARG A 133 3.42 8.92 8.87
N VAL A 134 2.61 9.91 8.52
CA VAL A 134 3.13 11.22 8.06
C VAL A 134 3.97 11.89 9.14
N GLY A 135 3.51 11.94 10.38
CA GLY A 135 4.24 12.50 11.52
C GLY A 135 5.60 11.82 11.75
N GLU A 136 5.62 10.48 11.79
CA GLU A 136 6.85 9.69 11.93
C GLU A 136 7.85 9.97 10.79
N ARG A 137 7.34 10.03 9.57
CA ARG A 137 8.15 10.28 8.37
C ARG A 137 8.75 11.68 8.36
N LEU A 138 8.00 12.68 8.84
CA LEU A 138 8.50 14.05 8.96
C LEU A 138 9.61 14.15 10.02
N GLN A 139 9.48 13.42 11.14
CA GLN A 139 10.56 13.35 12.14
C GLN A 139 11.82 12.68 11.55
N ALA A 140 11.65 11.64 10.74
CA ALA A 140 12.75 10.93 10.09
C ALA A 140 13.35 11.67 8.88
N ALA A 141 12.75 12.77 8.40
CA ALA A 141 13.18 13.52 7.20
C ALA A 141 14.42 14.39 7.43
N THR A 142 15.51 13.81 7.91
CA THR A 142 16.74 14.52 8.33
C THR A 142 17.54 15.12 7.18
N THR A 143 17.30 14.71 5.94
CA THR A 143 17.94 15.27 4.74
C THR A 143 17.31 16.57 4.26
N LEU A 144 16.12 16.92 4.75
CA LEU A 144 15.46 18.18 4.45
C LEU A 144 15.91 19.27 5.44
N ASN A 145 15.99 20.51 4.96
CA ASN A 145 16.25 21.65 5.83
C ASN A 145 15.05 21.93 6.76
N GLU A 146 15.27 22.75 7.78
CA GLU A 146 14.27 23.02 8.81
C GLU A 146 13.04 23.77 8.27
N ASP A 147 13.24 24.70 7.34
CA ASP A 147 12.14 25.47 6.72
C ASP A 147 11.22 24.57 5.90
N ASP A 148 11.77 23.65 5.11
CA ASP A 148 10.97 22.67 4.35
C ASP A 148 10.23 21.67 5.26
N ARG A 149 10.85 21.22 6.36
CA ARG A 149 10.18 20.37 7.34
C ARG A 149 9.02 21.08 8.04
N ARG A 150 9.24 22.34 8.46
CA ARG A 150 8.20 23.17 9.09
C ARG A 150 7.03 23.37 8.12
N TRP A 151 7.32 23.72 6.88
CA TRP A 151 6.30 23.89 5.84
C TRP A 151 5.48 22.60 5.59
N LEU A 152 6.14 21.44 5.57
CA LEU A 152 5.44 20.15 5.43
C LEU A 152 4.54 19.84 6.64
N HIS A 153 4.92 20.23 7.85
CA HIS A 153 4.06 20.13 9.03
C HIS A 153 2.83 21.03 8.91
N GLU A 154 3.01 22.27 8.45
CA GLU A 154 1.90 23.20 8.21
C GLU A 154 0.95 22.68 7.11
N LEU A 155 1.51 22.17 6.02
CA LEU A 155 0.73 21.51 4.97
C LEU A 155 -0.07 20.32 5.51
N HIS A 156 0.54 19.48 6.33
CA HIS A 156 -0.14 18.35 6.97
C HIS A 156 -1.34 18.82 7.80
N GLN A 157 -1.15 19.82 8.65
CA GLN A 157 -2.23 20.38 9.48
C GLN A 157 -3.36 20.97 8.61
N GLY A 158 -3.01 21.73 7.57
CA GLY A 158 -3.99 22.28 6.64
C GLY A 158 -4.79 21.20 5.91
N LEU A 159 -4.12 20.15 5.45
CA LEU A 159 -4.77 19.01 4.77
C LEU A 159 -5.64 18.19 5.74
N ALA A 160 -5.25 18.04 7.01
CA ALA A 160 -6.08 17.38 8.02
C ALA A 160 -7.39 18.13 8.25
N VAL A 161 -7.33 19.46 8.37
CA VAL A 161 -8.54 20.31 8.47
C VAL A 161 -9.40 20.22 7.20
N ALA A 162 -8.77 20.24 6.02
CA ALA A 162 -9.48 20.12 4.74
C ALA A 162 -10.12 18.72 4.56
N TRP A 163 -9.50 17.67 5.09
CA TRP A 163 -10.03 16.31 5.08
C TRP A 163 -11.35 16.22 5.87
N GLU A 164 -11.39 16.78 7.07
CA GLU A 164 -12.60 16.78 7.89
C GLU A 164 -13.76 17.60 7.26
N LYS A 165 -13.41 18.62 6.48
CA LYS A 165 -14.35 19.50 5.80
C LYS A 165 -14.60 19.13 4.33
N ARG A 166 -14.10 17.95 3.90
CA ARG A 166 -14.25 17.57 2.48
C ARG A 166 -15.71 17.48 2.07
N PRO A 167 -16.02 17.83 0.82
CA PRO A 167 -17.39 17.67 0.30
C PRO A 167 -17.83 16.20 0.38
N ALA A 168 -19.14 15.98 0.49
CA ALA A 168 -19.69 14.65 0.36
C ALA A 168 -19.33 14.04 -1.01
N GLY A 169 -18.96 12.78 -0.99
CA GLY A 169 -18.65 11.97 -2.15
C GLY A 169 -19.57 10.76 -2.26
N LEU A 170 -19.04 9.67 -2.77
CA LEU A 170 -19.72 8.39 -2.79
C LEU A 170 -19.89 7.84 -1.35
N PRO A 171 -20.86 6.94 -1.12
CA PRO A 171 -21.00 6.27 0.17
C PRO A 171 -19.72 5.55 0.59
N GLU A 172 -19.34 5.67 1.85
CA GLU A 172 -18.18 4.95 2.39
C GLU A 172 -18.35 3.44 2.27
N CYS A 173 -17.31 2.79 1.80
CA CYS A 173 -17.26 1.35 1.57
C CYS A 173 -15.92 0.77 2.05
N VAL A 174 -15.70 -0.52 1.81
CA VAL A 174 -14.38 -1.12 1.98
C VAL A 174 -13.49 -0.68 0.82
N ILE A 175 -12.35 -0.10 1.14
CA ILE A 175 -11.34 0.36 0.17
C ILE A 175 -10.07 -0.45 0.29
N HIS A 176 -9.31 -0.56 -0.81
CA HIS A 176 -8.00 -1.20 -0.82
C HIS A 176 -6.94 -0.36 -0.07
N GLY A 177 -7.03 0.95 -0.18
CA GLY A 177 -6.12 1.90 0.45
C GLY A 177 -4.80 2.12 -0.28
N ASP A 178 -4.37 1.16 -1.12
CA ASP A 178 -3.16 1.23 -1.94
C ASP A 178 -3.32 0.52 -3.29
N GLY A 179 -4.47 0.74 -3.96
CA GLY A 179 -4.82 0.15 -5.25
C GLY A 179 -4.00 0.75 -6.40
N TRP A 180 -3.13 -0.04 -7.01
CA TRP A 180 -2.36 0.30 -8.21
C TRP A 180 -1.93 -0.99 -8.95
N PRO A 181 -1.49 -0.94 -10.23
CA PRO A 181 -1.15 -2.13 -11.02
C PRO A 181 -0.21 -3.14 -10.36
N GLY A 182 0.69 -2.71 -9.49
CA GLY A 182 1.60 -3.62 -8.77
C GLY A 182 0.95 -4.43 -7.66
N ASN A 183 -0.17 -3.93 -7.10
CA ASN A 183 -0.95 -4.61 -6.07
C ASN A 183 -2.22 -5.27 -6.61
N LEU A 184 -2.58 -4.98 -7.87
CA LEU A 184 -3.71 -5.56 -8.57
C LEU A 184 -3.20 -6.20 -9.86
N VAL A 185 -2.89 -7.49 -9.81
CA VAL A 185 -2.12 -8.21 -10.84
C VAL A 185 -3.00 -9.09 -11.71
N ARG A 186 -2.45 -9.51 -12.86
CA ARG A 186 -3.08 -10.44 -13.81
C ARG A 186 -2.36 -11.77 -13.79
N THR A 187 -3.13 -12.83 -13.65
CA THR A 187 -2.70 -14.21 -13.85
C THR A 187 -3.38 -14.79 -15.08
N ALA A 188 -2.99 -15.98 -15.51
CA ALA A 188 -3.67 -16.70 -16.60
C ALA A 188 -5.19 -16.95 -16.31
N THR A 189 -5.57 -16.94 -15.04
CA THR A 189 -6.94 -17.22 -14.62
C THR A 189 -7.74 -15.98 -14.23
N GLY A 190 -7.17 -14.78 -14.33
CA GLY A 190 -7.84 -13.51 -14.08
C GLY A 190 -7.09 -12.59 -13.14
N ARG A 191 -7.74 -11.53 -12.68
CA ARG A 191 -7.21 -10.48 -11.81
C ARG A 191 -7.14 -10.95 -10.37
N VAL A 192 -6.13 -10.52 -9.62
CA VAL A 192 -5.92 -10.88 -8.20
C VAL A 192 -5.47 -9.65 -7.42
N MET A 193 -6.07 -9.41 -6.26
CA MET A 193 -5.63 -8.41 -5.29
C MET A 193 -4.49 -8.93 -4.44
N MET A 194 -3.50 -8.09 -4.23
CA MET A 194 -2.36 -8.32 -3.33
C MET A 194 -2.27 -7.17 -2.32
N ASP A 195 -1.42 -7.34 -1.31
CA ASP A 195 -1.10 -6.31 -0.31
C ASP A 195 -2.35 -5.72 0.38
N LEU A 196 -3.04 -6.59 1.12
CA LEU A 196 -4.33 -6.29 1.76
C LEU A 196 -4.17 -5.52 3.09
N GLU A 197 -2.95 -5.20 3.50
CA GLU A 197 -2.65 -4.60 4.82
C GLU A 197 -3.30 -3.21 5.02
N ARG A 198 -3.57 -2.49 3.93
CA ARG A 198 -4.15 -1.14 3.96
C ARG A 198 -5.67 -1.11 3.84
N MET A 199 -6.31 -2.27 3.68
CA MET A 199 -7.77 -2.32 3.56
C MET A 199 -8.44 -1.77 4.82
N SER A 200 -9.42 -0.91 4.60
CA SER A 200 -10.13 -0.16 5.65
C SER A 200 -11.50 0.29 5.14
N VAL A 201 -12.30 0.87 6.01
CA VAL A 201 -13.53 1.60 5.61
C VAL A 201 -13.17 3.04 5.31
N GLY A 202 -13.64 3.56 4.18
CA GLY A 202 -13.42 4.95 3.81
C GLY A 202 -14.10 5.35 2.50
N PRO A 203 -13.87 6.56 2.03
CA PRO A 203 -14.42 7.03 0.76
C PRO A 203 -13.75 6.29 -0.41
N PRO A 204 -14.52 5.70 -1.35
CA PRO A 204 -13.96 5.03 -2.52
C PRO A 204 -13.09 5.95 -3.38
N GLU A 205 -13.31 7.25 -3.31
CA GLU A 205 -12.48 8.27 -3.97
C GLU A 205 -11.02 8.18 -3.56
N TRP A 206 -10.71 7.69 -2.35
CA TRP A 206 -9.32 7.47 -1.93
C TRP A 206 -8.57 6.53 -2.85
N ASP A 207 -9.18 5.43 -3.25
CA ASP A 207 -8.56 4.48 -4.19
C ASP A 207 -8.48 5.08 -5.60
N LEU A 208 -9.52 5.79 -6.04
CA LEU A 208 -9.55 6.42 -7.37
C LEU A 208 -8.50 7.52 -7.53
N VAL A 209 -8.30 8.32 -6.49
CA VAL A 209 -7.28 9.38 -6.45
C VAL A 209 -5.87 8.80 -6.61
N SER A 210 -5.63 7.55 -6.24
CA SER A 210 -4.33 6.89 -6.45
C SER A 210 -3.93 6.91 -7.94
N THR A 211 -4.82 6.48 -8.83
CA THR A 211 -4.58 6.51 -10.28
C THR A 211 -4.58 7.94 -10.83
N ALA A 212 -5.51 8.81 -10.37
CA ALA A 212 -5.56 10.20 -10.78
C ALA A 212 -4.26 10.97 -10.47
N VAL A 213 -3.65 10.78 -9.30
CA VAL A 213 -2.36 11.38 -8.92
C VAL A 213 -1.22 10.85 -9.78
N ARG A 214 -1.26 9.59 -10.19
CA ARG A 214 -0.26 9.04 -11.12
C ARG A 214 -0.34 9.71 -12.50
N MET A 215 -1.51 10.15 -12.93
CA MET A 215 -1.68 10.95 -14.15
C MET A 215 -1.34 12.42 -13.92
N THR A 216 -1.95 13.06 -12.93
CA THR A 216 -1.86 14.53 -12.77
C THR A 216 -0.56 14.99 -12.14
N THR A 217 0.00 14.25 -11.18
CA THR A 217 1.16 14.67 -10.38
C THR A 217 2.44 14.07 -10.88
N THR A 218 2.47 12.74 -11.09
CA THR A 218 3.72 12.05 -11.45
C THR A 218 3.92 11.88 -12.96
N GLY A 219 2.85 11.97 -13.75
CA GLY A 219 2.91 11.68 -15.19
C GLY A 219 3.15 10.21 -15.55
N ALA A 220 3.08 9.30 -14.56
CA ALA A 220 3.32 7.88 -14.77
C ALA A 220 2.16 7.17 -15.50
N VAL A 221 0.98 7.78 -15.53
CA VAL A 221 -0.19 7.27 -16.24
C VAL A 221 -0.56 8.27 -17.35
N PRO A 222 -0.54 7.85 -18.63
CA PRO A 222 -1.01 8.68 -19.74
C PRO A 222 -2.51 9.02 -19.59
N ARG A 223 -2.93 10.16 -20.15
CA ARG A 223 -4.33 10.61 -20.10
C ARG A 223 -5.31 9.59 -20.67
N GLU A 224 -4.94 8.92 -21.75
CA GLU A 224 -5.77 7.87 -22.38
C GLU A 224 -5.99 6.68 -21.47
N GLN A 225 -4.93 6.21 -20.77
CA GLN A 225 -5.06 5.13 -19.78
C GLN A 225 -5.90 5.56 -18.58
N TYR A 226 -5.78 6.82 -18.14
CA TYR A 226 -6.64 7.35 -17.10
C TYR A 226 -8.11 7.43 -17.56
N ALA A 227 -8.37 7.82 -18.81
CA ALA A 227 -9.72 7.82 -19.36
C ALA A 227 -10.32 6.39 -19.35
N THR A 228 -9.56 5.38 -19.80
CA THR A 228 -10.03 3.98 -19.76
C THR A 228 -10.27 3.47 -18.33
N PHE A 229 -9.47 3.95 -17.35
CA PHE A 229 -9.73 3.70 -15.93
C PHE A 229 -11.07 4.29 -15.48
N CYS A 230 -11.33 5.55 -15.83
CA CYS A 230 -12.59 6.23 -15.48
C CYS A 230 -13.79 5.53 -16.12
N ASP A 231 -13.72 5.17 -17.40
CA ASP A 231 -14.77 4.45 -18.11
C ASP A 231 -15.07 3.10 -17.46
N ALA A 232 -14.02 2.35 -17.10
CA ALA A 232 -14.16 1.03 -16.47
C ALA A 232 -14.73 1.10 -15.05
N TYR A 233 -14.37 2.12 -14.27
CA TYR A 233 -14.91 2.33 -12.93
C TYR A 233 -16.30 3.00 -12.99
N GLY A 234 -16.49 3.95 -13.88
CA GLY A 234 -17.71 4.73 -14.07
C GLY A 234 -17.67 6.17 -13.55
N ILE A 235 -16.52 6.63 -13.05
CA ILE A 235 -16.37 7.98 -12.45
C ILE A 235 -14.99 8.54 -12.75
N ASP A 236 -14.93 9.84 -13.10
CA ASP A 236 -13.70 10.63 -13.07
C ASP A 236 -13.63 11.42 -11.75
N VAL A 237 -12.81 10.94 -10.82
CA VAL A 237 -12.64 11.56 -9.50
C VAL A 237 -12.04 12.97 -9.57
N THR A 238 -11.37 13.35 -10.66
CA THR A 238 -10.81 14.70 -10.81
C THR A 238 -11.87 15.79 -10.95
N THR A 239 -13.09 15.42 -11.29
CA THR A 239 -14.24 16.35 -11.40
C THR A 239 -14.96 16.58 -10.07
N TRP A 240 -14.71 15.73 -9.08
CA TRP A 240 -15.31 15.88 -7.75
C TRP A 240 -14.64 17.01 -6.95
N PRO A 241 -15.40 17.89 -6.28
CA PRO A 241 -14.83 19.05 -5.56
C PRO A 241 -13.81 18.68 -4.47
N GLY A 242 -13.92 17.49 -3.86
CA GLY A 242 -12.99 17.01 -2.84
C GLY A 242 -11.66 16.46 -3.39
N TYR A 243 -11.51 16.31 -4.70
CA TYR A 243 -10.34 15.72 -5.34
C TYR A 243 -9.01 16.32 -4.84
N ARG A 244 -8.92 17.65 -4.78
CA ARG A 244 -7.69 18.34 -4.40
C ARG A 244 -7.22 18.03 -2.99
N THR A 245 -8.14 17.82 -2.06
CA THR A 245 -7.83 17.44 -0.68
C THR A 245 -7.21 16.04 -0.64
N LEU A 246 -7.83 15.07 -1.32
CA LEU A 246 -7.34 13.70 -1.33
C LEU A 246 -6.02 13.57 -2.11
N ALA A 247 -5.92 14.26 -3.25
CA ALA A 247 -4.68 14.33 -4.02
C ALA A 247 -3.54 14.93 -3.19
N GLY A 248 -3.78 16.04 -2.47
CA GLY A 248 -2.81 16.65 -1.57
C GLY A 248 -2.36 15.72 -0.45
N ALA A 249 -3.29 14.95 0.16
CA ALA A 249 -2.94 13.95 1.17
C ALA A 249 -2.06 12.83 0.58
N ARG A 250 -2.37 12.34 -0.63
CA ARG A 250 -1.52 11.37 -1.34
C ARG A 250 -0.15 11.94 -1.67
N GLU A 251 -0.10 13.15 -2.22
CA GLU A 251 1.16 13.85 -2.54
C GLU A 251 2.03 14.02 -1.30
N LEU A 252 1.44 14.45 -0.17
CA LEU A 252 2.16 14.59 1.10
C LEU A 252 2.74 13.25 1.58
N ARG A 253 1.97 12.15 1.48
CA ARG A 253 2.47 10.80 1.80
C ARG A 253 3.65 10.40 0.92
N MET A 254 3.58 10.70 -0.38
CA MET A 254 4.66 10.40 -1.33
C MET A 254 5.92 11.22 -1.05
N VAL A 255 5.77 12.48 -0.66
CA VAL A 255 6.90 13.35 -0.30
C VAL A 255 7.54 12.92 1.01
N THR A 256 6.74 12.69 2.04
CA THR A 256 7.25 12.29 3.36
C THR A 256 7.89 10.90 3.34
N TYR A 257 7.38 9.98 2.51
CA TYR A 257 8.02 8.69 2.27
C TYR A 257 9.39 8.85 1.58
N ALA A 258 9.47 9.69 0.55
CA ALA A 258 10.74 9.97 -0.12
C ALA A 258 11.77 10.59 0.83
N ALA A 259 11.34 11.51 1.69
CA ALA A 259 12.22 12.16 2.67
C ALA A 259 12.72 11.18 3.74
N GLN A 260 11.84 10.29 4.24
CA GLN A 260 12.24 9.20 5.14
C GLN A 260 13.22 8.24 4.46
N HIS A 261 12.95 7.85 3.22
CA HIS A 261 13.80 6.93 2.47
C HIS A 261 15.19 7.54 2.24
N ALA A 262 15.26 8.83 1.90
CA ALA A 262 16.51 9.56 1.70
C ALA A 262 17.39 9.62 2.97
N ALA A 263 16.81 9.56 4.16
CA ALA A 263 17.57 9.54 5.40
C ALA A 263 18.45 8.29 5.54
N SER A 264 18.01 7.15 4.98
CA SER A 264 18.76 5.89 4.96
C SER A 264 19.50 5.65 3.65
N ASN A 265 19.14 6.36 2.59
CA ASN A 265 19.67 6.21 1.23
C ASN A 265 19.95 7.59 0.64
N PRO A 266 21.12 8.19 0.94
CA PRO A 266 21.45 9.59 0.61
C PRO A 266 21.34 9.94 -0.89
N GLU A 267 21.49 8.97 -1.79
CA GLU A 267 21.31 9.15 -3.24
C GLU A 267 19.89 9.62 -3.62
N TRP A 268 18.91 9.43 -2.73
CA TRP A 268 17.54 9.89 -2.91
C TRP A 268 17.27 11.29 -2.39
N ALA A 269 18.27 11.95 -1.74
CA ALA A 269 18.08 13.28 -1.14
C ALA A 269 17.65 14.33 -2.18
N ALA A 270 18.26 14.32 -3.37
CA ALA A 270 17.89 15.23 -4.47
C ALA A 270 16.44 15.00 -4.94
N GLN A 271 15.98 13.76 -4.99
CA GLN A 271 14.60 13.43 -5.37
C GLN A 271 13.61 13.83 -4.27
N ALA A 272 13.95 13.66 -2.99
CA ALA A 272 13.13 14.10 -1.88
C ALA A 272 12.97 15.64 -1.89
N GLN A 273 14.07 16.38 -2.04
CA GLN A 273 14.05 17.84 -2.15
C GLN A 273 13.25 18.30 -3.38
N HIS A 274 13.44 17.66 -4.54
CA HIS A 274 12.65 17.97 -5.73
C HIS A 274 11.14 17.87 -5.49
N ARG A 275 10.68 16.84 -4.80
CA ARG A 275 9.25 16.68 -4.49
C ARG A 275 8.73 17.77 -3.55
N VAL A 276 9.51 18.17 -2.55
CA VAL A 276 9.17 19.30 -1.68
C VAL A 276 9.06 20.58 -2.48
N ASP A 277 10.06 20.86 -3.35
CA ASP A 277 10.06 22.05 -4.21
C ASP A 277 8.84 22.09 -5.14
N CYS A 278 8.40 20.93 -5.66
CA CYS A 278 7.20 20.82 -6.48
C CYS A 278 5.95 21.24 -5.68
N LEU A 279 5.76 20.69 -4.48
CA LEU A 279 4.59 21.03 -3.65
C LEU A 279 4.61 22.50 -3.21
N ARG A 280 5.79 23.06 -2.94
CA ARG A 280 5.96 24.49 -2.60
C ARG A 280 5.82 25.44 -3.79
N GLY A 281 5.52 24.92 -5.01
CA GLY A 281 5.39 25.73 -6.21
C GLY A 281 6.70 26.30 -6.77
N ARG A 282 7.85 25.77 -6.34
CA ARG A 282 9.18 26.18 -6.83
C ARG A 282 9.57 25.52 -8.17
N ARG A 283 8.76 24.59 -8.64
CA ARG A 283 8.96 23.86 -9.91
C ARG A 283 7.72 24.01 -10.77
N GLY A 284 7.74 24.27 -11.94
CA GLY A 284 6.66 24.51 -12.89
C GLY A 284 5.35 23.71 -12.68
N PRO A 285 4.45 23.71 -13.63
CA PRO A 285 3.16 23.02 -13.50
C PRO A 285 3.32 21.49 -13.47
N ARG A 286 2.28 20.79 -12.99
CA ARG A 286 2.16 19.33 -13.08
C ARG A 286 2.05 18.89 -14.56
N PRO A 287 2.46 17.65 -14.91
CA PRO A 287 3.04 16.62 -14.02
C PRO A 287 4.51 16.89 -13.73
N TRP A 288 4.98 16.45 -12.54
CA TRP A 288 6.35 16.68 -12.08
C TRP A 288 7.32 15.52 -12.33
N ASN A 289 6.84 14.44 -12.94
CA ASN A 289 7.64 13.25 -13.29
C ASN A 289 8.46 12.68 -12.12
N TRP A 290 7.82 12.56 -10.95
CA TRP A 290 8.48 11.98 -9.79
C TRP A 290 8.88 10.52 -10.04
N LYS A 291 10.13 10.20 -9.77
CA LYS A 291 10.61 8.81 -9.90
C LYS A 291 10.00 7.93 -8.80
N GLY A 292 9.61 6.71 -9.15
CA GLY A 292 9.18 5.72 -8.17
C GLY A 292 10.30 5.38 -7.21
N ILE A 293 9.98 5.18 -5.94
CA ILE A 293 10.88 4.62 -4.92
C ILE A 293 10.43 3.17 -4.75
N MET A 294 11.28 2.25 -5.19
CA MET A 294 11.05 0.80 -5.10
C MET A 294 11.64 0.22 -3.83
#